data_2c81182c0a2bfc6f9043447928065514
#
_entry.id   2c81182c0a2bfc6f9043447928065514
#
_cell.length_a   1.000
_cell.length_b   1.000
_cell.length_c   1.000
_cell.angle_alpha   90.00
_cell.angle_beta   90.00
_cell.angle_gamma   90.00
#
_symmetry.space_group_name_H-M   'P 1'
#
loop_
_entity.id
_entity.type
_entity.pdbx_description
1 polymer ?
#
loop_
_entity_poly.entity_id
_entity_poly.type
_entity_poly.pdbx_seq_one_letter_code
_entity_poly.pdbx_strand_id
1 'polypeptide(L)'
;MLIRILELIENIMKKINVNNILLITLFITLVFTKILMAGESVTNKVRVGTLQFGTVNWEMDVIQRNQIAEQEGLVLEVVPLASKNAAAVALQGGAVDIIVTDWFWVSRQRTNNRNYTFAPHSIASGGILSHSESGIESLKDLEGQKVGVAGGSVDKSWLLIQAYYKKKYGENLAEKMIPVFGAPPLLNKITEKGXLSAVLTYWHYQARLLPLGFNKIFPIXKVFQELNISDQIPIVGWVFDESWAKENPESISKFLKVSAKAKEIMSKSDEEWIKLRKIMKAKDEEIFIALRDGYREGIPKSFTEKEISDARKLFSILANIGGKKLVGKSRELEYGTFWVNREKE
;
A
#
# COMPACT_ATOMS: atom_id res chain seq x y z
N MET A 1 32.93 58.37 -32.60
CA MET A 1 32.75 57.30 -31.56
C MET A 1 33.04 55.91 -32.09
N LEU A 2 32.43 55.50 -33.21
CA LEU A 2 32.60 54.16 -33.82
C LEU A 2 34.05 53.85 -34.22
N ILE A 3 34.79 54.86 -34.82
CA ILE A 3 36.17 54.67 -35.25
C ILE A 3 37.11 54.37 -34.07
N ARG A 4 36.94 55.07 -32.94
CA ARG A 4 37.72 54.83 -31.72
C ARG A 4 37.46 53.43 -31.09
N ILE A 5 36.26 52.95 -31.24
CA ILE A 5 35.92 51.62 -30.76
C ILE A 5 36.59 50.53 -31.63
N LEU A 6 36.59 50.76 -32.97
CA LEU A 6 37.23 49.82 -33.90
C LEU A 6 38.75 49.79 -33.69
N GLU A 7 39.38 50.94 -33.48
CA GLU A 7 40.81 51.02 -33.16
C GLU A 7 41.19 50.37 -31.84
N LEU A 8 40.31 50.50 -30.85
CA LEU A 8 40.49 49.81 -29.54
C LEU A 8 40.39 48.31 -29.71
N ILE A 9 39.42 47.84 -30.46
CA ILE A 9 39.19 46.38 -30.73
C ILE A 9 40.42 45.86 -31.51
N GLU A 10 40.89 46.58 -32.53
CA GLU A 10 42.02 46.14 -33.31
C GLU A 10 43.31 46.09 -32.45
N ASN A 11 43.52 47.07 -31.56
CA ASN A 11 44.67 47.09 -30.64
C ASN A 11 44.57 45.96 -29.58
N ILE A 12 43.38 45.62 -29.12
CA ILE A 12 43.17 44.50 -28.22
C ILE A 12 43.45 43.18 -28.95
N MET A 13 42.99 43.03 -30.19
CA MET A 13 43.21 41.86 -31.02
C MET A 13 44.69 41.65 -31.36
N LYS A 14 45.41 42.68 -31.59
CA LYS A 14 46.90 42.66 -31.88
C LYS A 14 47.72 42.23 -30.64
N LYS A 15 47.18 42.41 -29.42
CA LYS A 15 47.87 42.08 -28.17
C LYS A 15 47.55 40.67 -27.68
N ILE A 16 46.52 40.00 -28.24
CA ILE A 16 46.14 38.67 -27.83
C ILE A 16 47.00 37.67 -28.62
N ASN A 17 47.93 37.03 -27.95
CA ASN A 17 48.76 35.99 -28.52
C ASN A 17 47.83 34.77 -28.86
N VAL A 18 48.05 34.18 -30.02
CA VAL A 18 47.31 32.99 -30.51
C VAL A 18 47.25 31.89 -29.44
N ASN A 19 48.32 31.72 -28.67
CA ASN A 19 48.38 30.75 -27.57
C ASN A 19 47.38 31.08 -26.44
N ASN A 20 47.13 32.38 -26.18
CA ASN A 20 46.16 32.80 -25.15
C ASN A 20 44.71 32.61 -25.64
N ILE A 21 44.46 32.77 -26.94
CA ILE A 21 43.14 32.50 -27.54
C ILE A 21 42.85 30.98 -27.44
N LEU A 22 43.85 30.17 -27.75
CA LEU A 22 43.74 28.71 -27.67
C LEU A 22 43.45 28.25 -26.23
N LEU A 23 44.15 28.82 -25.25
CA LEU A 23 43.94 28.54 -23.81
C LEU A 23 42.55 28.98 -23.33
N ILE A 24 42.09 30.15 -23.75
CA ILE A 24 40.75 30.65 -23.37
C ILE A 24 39.65 29.77 -24.01
N THR A 25 39.83 29.41 -25.29
CA THR A 25 38.87 28.52 -25.97
C THR A 25 38.82 27.11 -25.30
N LEU A 26 39.99 26.57 -24.96
CA LEU A 26 40.09 25.29 -24.26
C LEU A 26 39.45 25.38 -22.87
N PHE A 27 39.64 26.48 -22.15
CA PHE A 27 39.02 26.69 -20.84
C PHE A 27 37.49 26.82 -20.94
N ILE A 28 37.02 27.59 -21.94
CA ILE A 28 35.58 27.75 -22.20
C ILE A 28 34.94 26.39 -22.58
N THR A 29 35.60 25.60 -23.45
CA THR A 29 35.10 24.27 -23.82
C THR A 29 35.11 23.32 -22.61
N LEU A 30 36.14 23.37 -21.76
CA LEU A 30 36.20 22.55 -20.54
C LEU A 30 35.13 22.95 -19.54
N VAL A 31 34.83 24.24 -19.37
CA VAL A 31 33.75 24.73 -18.51
C VAL A 31 32.39 24.37 -19.11
N PHE A 32 32.20 24.52 -20.42
CA PHE A 32 30.95 24.13 -21.09
C PHE A 32 30.72 22.62 -21.05
N THR A 33 31.76 21.79 -21.18
CA THR A 33 31.63 20.34 -21.03
C THR A 33 31.31 19.95 -19.59
N LYS A 34 31.85 20.64 -18.59
CA LYS A 34 31.47 20.42 -17.18
C LYS A 34 30.04 20.86 -16.89
N ILE A 35 29.54 21.92 -17.51
CA ILE A 35 28.18 22.40 -17.40
C ILE A 35 27.21 21.43 -18.10
N LEU A 36 27.59 20.90 -19.26
CA LEU A 36 26.81 19.86 -19.97
C LEU A 36 26.86 18.50 -19.28
N MET A 37 27.95 18.19 -18.57
CA MET A 37 28.06 16.95 -17.76
C MET A 37 27.50 17.08 -16.33
N ALA A 38 27.22 18.32 -15.86
CA ALA A 38 26.33 18.53 -14.73
C ALA A 38 24.90 18.24 -15.23
N GLY A 39 24.70 17.01 -15.68
CA GLY A 39 23.53 16.54 -16.38
C GLY A 39 22.24 16.80 -15.63
N GLU A 40 21.15 16.78 -16.34
CA GLU A 40 19.82 16.70 -15.79
C GLU A 40 19.88 15.77 -14.58
N SER A 41 19.74 16.32 -13.38
CA SER A 41 19.54 15.49 -12.21
C SER A 41 18.30 14.66 -12.52
N VAL A 42 18.50 13.39 -12.80
CA VAL A 42 17.38 12.46 -12.95
C VAL A 42 16.58 12.64 -11.67
N THR A 43 15.54 13.44 -11.72
CA THR A 43 14.68 13.63 -10.58
C THR A 43 13.94 12.32 -10.42
N ASN A 44 14.38 11.52 -9.44
CA ASN A 44 13.69 10.30 -9.05
C ASN A 44 12.30 10.71 -8.52
N LYS A 45 11.33 10.83 -9.43
CA LYS A 45 9.97 11.24 -9.10
C LYS A 45 9.06 10.03 -9.07
N VAL A 46 8.26 9.90 -8.01
CA VAL A 46 7.25 8.85 -7.85
C VAL A 46 5.93 9.49 -7.46
N ARG A 47 4.87 9.18 -8.23
CA ARG A 47 3.50 9.59 -7.95
C ARG A 47 2.77 8.43 -7.28
N VAL A 48 2.37 8.63 -6.01
CA VAL A 48 1.70 7.58 -5.22
C VAL A 48 0.22 7.91 -5.08
N GLY A 49 -0.63 7.05 -5.63
CA GLY A 49 -2.07 7.15 -5.46
C GLY A 49 -2.51 6.58 -4.10
N THR A 50 -3.09 7.42 -3.23
CA THR A 50 -3.60 7.01 -1.92
C THR A 50 -5.10 7.20 -1.85
N LEU A 51 -5.79 6.34 -1.12
CA LEU A 51 -7.22 6.56 -0.83
C LEU A 51 -7.36 7.74 0.12
N GLN A 52 -8.21 8.69 -0.23
CA GLN A 52 -8.39 9.96 0.50
C GLN A 52 -8.57 9.78 2.02
N PHE A 53 -9.19 8.67 2.43
CA PHE A 53 -9.45 8.37 3.86
C PHE A 53 -8.76 7.07 4.32
N GLY A 54 -7.73 6.64 3.61
CA GLY A 54 -6.98 5.42 3.92
C GLY A 54 -5.85 5.65 4.93
N THR A 55 -5.45 4.57 5.60
CA THR A 55 -4.39 4.59 6.61
C THR A 55 -2.99 4.82 6.01
N VAL A 56 -2.83 4.63 4.70
CA VAL A 56 -1.59 4.95 3.97
C VAL A 56 -1.22 6.43 4.12
N ASN A 57 -2.23 7.31 4.25
CA ASN A 57 -1.99 8.74 4.43
C ASN A 57 -1.22 9.05 5.71
N TRP A 58 -1.30 8.20 6.72
CA TRP A 58 -0.54 8.38 7.97
C TRP A 58 0.96 8.20 7.70
N GLU A 59 1.32 7.19 6.91
CA GLU A 59 2.70 6.95 6.48
C GLU A 59 3.19 8.11 5.58
N MET A 60 2.37 8.55 4.64
CA MET A 60 2.71 9.67 3.75
C MET A 60 2.96 10.96 4.55
N ASP A 61 2.16 11.22 5.58
CA ASP A 61 2.34 12.36 6.47
C ASP A 61 3.67 12.29 7.25
N VAL A 62 4.02 11.11 7.77
CA VAL A 62 5.30 10.88 8.46
C VAL A 62 6.47 11.11 7.50
N ILE A 63 6.38 10.59 6.27
CA ILE A 63 7.40 10.78 5.22
C ILE A 63 7.61 12.27 4.97
N GLN A 64 6.52 13.00 4.76
CA GLN A 64 6.56 14.43 4.41
C GLN A 64 7.10 15.28 5.57
N ARG A 65 6.55 15.10 6.79
CA ARG A 65 6.97 15.90 7.96
C ARG A 65 8.44 15.69 8.34
N ASN A 66 8.93 14.49 8.14
CA ASN A 66 10.32 14.14 8.47
C ASN A 66 11.26 14.25 7.25
N GLN A 67 10.76 14.71 6.10
CA GLN A 67 11.54 14.90 4.87
C GLN A 67 12.30 13.63 4.43
N ILE A 68 11.70 12.44 4.67
CA ILE A 68 12.38 11.15 4.44
C ILE A 68 12.64 10.94 2.94
N ALA A 69 11.69 11.34 2.10
CA ALA A 69 11.83 11.21 0.63
C ALA A 69 12.96 12.10 0.13
N GLU A 70 13.01 13.35 0.56
CA GLU A 70 14.04 14.32 0.19
C GLU A 70 15.44 13.85 0.61
N GLN A 71 15.58 13.31 1.82
CA GLN A 71 16.84 12.75 2.35
C GLN A 71 17.36 11.60 1.48
N GLU A 72 16.45 10.85 0.84
CA GLU A 72 16.81 9.75 -0.07
C GLU A 72 16.93 10.22 -1.53
N GLY A 73 16.80 11.53 -1.79
CA GLY A 73 16.84 12.07 -3.16
C GLY A 73 15.67 11.60 -4.01
N LEU A 74 14.47 11.51 -3.41
CA LEU A 74 13.23 11.13 -4.07
C LEU A 74 12.24 12.30 -4.02
N VAL A 75 11.67 12.64 -5.17
CA VAL A 75 10.52 13.56 -5.24
C VAL A 75 9.24 12.73 -5.15
N LEU A 76 8.55 12.83 -4.03
CA LEU A 76 7.34 12.07 -3.78
C LEU A 76 6.10 12.96 -3.95
N GLU A 77 5.24 12.59 -4.90
CA GLU A 77 3.96 13.25 -5.13
C GLU A 77 2.82 12.34 -4.67
N VAL A 78 2.03 12.78 -3.70
CA VAL A 78 0.89 12.01 -3.17
C VAL A 78 -0.39 12.49 -3.85
N VAL A 79 -1.08 11.57 -4.54
CA VAL A 79 -2.31 11.86 -5.31
C VAL A 79 -3.50 11.23 -4.59
N PRO A 80 -4.38 12.04 -3.98
CA PRO A 80 -5.56 11.50 -3.29
C PRO A 80 -6.62 11.01 -4.28
N LEU A 81 -7.12 9.80 -4.06
CA LEU A 81 -8.07 9.12 -4.93
C LEU A 81 -9.31 8.68 -4.13
N ALA A 82 -10.47 8.76 -4.76
CA ALA A 82 -11.76 8.59 -4.07
C ALA A 82 -12.06 7.13 -3.69
N SER A 83 -11.53 6.16 -4.43
CA SER A 83 -11.87 4.74 -4.24
C SER A 83 -10.78 3.81 -4.79
N LYS A 84 -10.87 2.52 -4.44
CA LYS A 84 -9.99 1.47 -5.00
C LYS A 84 -10.10 1.41 -6.53
N ASN A 85 -11.29 1.59 -7.08
CA ASN A 85 -11.49 1.60 -8.53
C ASN A 85 -10.80 2.82 -9.17
N ALA A 86 -10.95 4.00 -8.56
CA ALA A 86 -10.26 5.21 -9.03
C ALA A 86 -8.73 5.03 -8.99
N ALA A 87 -8.21 4.39 -7.94
CA ALA A 87 -6.78 4.09 -7.82
C ALA A 87 -6.31 3.16 -8.95
N ALA A 88 -7.06 2.09 -9.21
CA ALA A 88 -6.75 1.15 -10.29
C ALA A 88 -6.77 1.86 -11.67
N VAL A 89 -7.77 2.70 -11.92
CA VAL A 89 -7.87 3.48 -13.18
C VAL A 89 -6.71 4.46 -13.31
N ALA A 90 -6.34 5.16 -12.21
CA ALA A 90 -5.22 6.11 -12.21
C ALA A 90 -3.89 5.42 -12.52
N LEU A 91 -3.65 4.23 -11.94
CA LEU A 91 -2.45 3.42 -12.23
C LEU A 91 -2.46 2.94 -13.69
N GLN A 92 -3.59 2.40 -14.16
CA GLN A 92 -3.72 1.89 -15.52
C GLN A 92 -3.59 2.98 -16.58
N GLY A 93 -3.99 4.20 -16.25
CA GLY A 93 -3.90 5.37 -17.11
C GLY A 93 -2.60 6.16 -16.99
N GLY A 94 -1.67 5.73 -16.11
CA GLY A 94 -0.39 6.41 -15.93
C GLY A 94 -0.48 7.75 -15.19
N ALA A 95 -1.60 8.02 -14.52
CA ALA A 95 -1.75 9.23 -13.70
C ALA A 95 -0.97 9.11 -12.38
N VAL A 96 -0.76 7.89 -11.90
CA VAL A 96 0.12 7.57 -10.76
C VAL A 96 1.01 6.38 -11.12
N ASP A 97 2.14 6.25 -10.44
CA ASP A 97 3.12 5.19 -10.66
C ASP A 97 2.91 4.02 -9.70
N ILE A 98 2.44 4.31 -8.49
CA ILE A 98 2.26 3.31 -7.41
C ILE A 98 0.90 3.53 -6.74
N ILE A 99 0.21 2.44 -6.40
CA ILE A 99 -1.00 2.45 -5.55
C ILE A 99 -0.88 1.38 -4.46
N VAL A 100 -1.79 1.40 -3.49
CA VAL A 100 -1.93 0.29 -2.54
C VAL A 100 -3.18 -0.52 -2.89
N THR A 101 -2.99 -1.81 -3.18
CA THR A 101 -4.09 -2.75 -3.40
C THR A 101 -3.65 -4.17 -3.03
N ASP A 102 -4.47 -5.18 -3.32
CA ASP A 102 -4.20 -6.56 -2.97
C ASP A 102 -3.58 -7.35 -4.14
N TRP A 103 -2.82 -8.40 -3.80
CA TRP A 103 -2.11 -9.22 -4.79
C TRP A 103 -3.06 -10.13 -5.61
N PHE A 104 -4.31 -10.37 -5.18
CA PHE A 104 -5.32 -11.03 -6.01
C PHE A 104 -5.65 -10.18 -7.24
N TRP A 105 -5.79 -8.84 -7.01
CA TRP A 105 -5.97 -7.90 -8.11
C TRP A 105 -4.78 -7.95 -9.08
N VAL A 106 -3.55 -7.99 -8.55
CA VAL A 106 -2.32 -8.06 -9.35
C VAL A 106 -2.31 -9.34 -10.20
N SER A 107 -2.51 -10.50 -9.57
CA SER A 107 -2.57 -11.78 -10.29
C SER A 107 -3.61 -11.75 -11.41
N ARG A 108 -4.82 -11.23 -11.11
CA ARG A 108 -5.89 -11.08 -12.10
C ARG A 108 -5.51 -10.14 -13.25
N GLN A 109 -4.75 -9.07 -12.99
CA GLN A 109 -4.26 -8.19 -14.07
C GLN A 109 -3.24 -8.92 -14.94
N ARG A 110 -2.38 -9.74 -14.36
CA ARG A 110 -1.37 -10.52 -15.09
C ARG A 110 -2.02 -11.53 -16.04
N THR A 111 -3.15 -12.14 -15.67
CA THR A 111 -3.91 -13.01 -16.60
C THR A 111 -4.45 -12.26 -17.82
N ASN A 112 -4.43 -10.93 -17.80
CA ASN A 112 -4.85 -10.07 -18.90
C ASN A 112 -3.64 -9.34 -19.52
N ASN A 113 -2.45 -9.90 -19.39
CA ASN A 113 -1.17 -9.39 -19.94
C ASN A 113 -0.81 -7.98 -19.46
N ARG A 114 -1.18 -7.65 -18.21
CA ARG A 114 -0.78 -6.39 -17.55
C ARG A 114 0.20 -6.73 -16.43
N ASN A 115 1.45 -6.38 -16.60
CA ASN A 115 2.56 -6.84 -15.77
C ASN A 115 2.73 -6.03 -14.48
N TYR A 116 1.62 -5.84 -13.73
CA TYR A 116 1.70 -5.27 -12.39
C TYR A 116 2.37 -6.24 -11.43
N THR A 117 3.03 -5.70 -10.42
CA THR A 117 3.71 -6.48 -9.38
C THR A 117 3.45 -5.83 -8.02
N PHE A 118 3.67 -6.58 -6.94
CA PHE A 118 3.26 -6.25 -5.58
C PHE A 118 4.44 -6.35 -4.63
N ALA A 119 4.74 -5.26 -3.92
CA ALA A 119 5.69 -5.26 -2.79
C ALA A 119 4.89 -5.14 -1.48
N PRO A 120 5.24 -5.91 -0.43
CA PRO A 120 4.49 -5.90 0.83
C PRO A 120 4.35 -4.52 1.47
N HIS A 121 3.14 -4.21 1.98
CA HIS A 121 2.89 -2.98 2.74
C HIS A 121 2.31 -3.28 4.12
N SER A 122 1.27 -4.15 4.21
CA SER A 122 0.60 -4.40 5.49
C SER A 122 0.02 -5.81 5.57
N ILE A 123 0.20 -6.45 6.73
CA ILE A 123 -0.45 -7.70 7.11
C ILE A 123 -1.71 -7.43 7.95
N ALA A 124 -2.04 -6.17 8.24
CA ALA A 124 -3.18 -5.82 9.09
C ALA A 124 -4.48 -6.37 8.51
N SER A 125 -5.12 -7.22 9.26
CA SER A 125 -6.36 -7.89 8.88
C SER A 125 -7.47 -7.60 9.87
N GLY A 126 -8.69 -7.69 9.39
CA GLY A 126 -9.87 -7.52 10.23
C GLY A 126 -10.25 -8.80 10.97
N GLY A 127 -11.51 -8.88 11.30
CA GLY A 127 -12.13 -10.03 11.96
C GLY A 127 -13.61 -9.75 12.14
N ILE A 128 -14.30 -10.66 12.79
CA ILE A 128 -15.71 -10.46 13.15
C ILE A 128 -15.76 -9.93 14.59
N LEU A 129 -16.54 -8.86 14.77
CA LEU A 129 -16.82 -8.27 16.08
C LEU A 129 -18.32 -8.40 16.38
N SER A 130 -18.62 -8.60 17.67
CA SER A 130 -19.98 -8.52 18.20
C SER A 130 -19.94 -7.75 19.51
N HIS A 131 -21.07 -7.15 19.90
CA HIS A 131 -21.17 -6.44 21.19
C HIS A 131 -21.02 -7.46 22.33
N SER A 132 -20.31 -7.12 23.39
CA SER A 132 -20.04 -8.00 24.53
C SER A 132 -21.31 -8.57 25.17
N GLU A 133 -22.39 -7.81 25.12
CA GLU A 133 -23.69 -8.20 25.71
C GLU A 133 -24.59 -9.01 24.76
N SER A 134 -24.14 -9.29 23.53
CA SER A 134 -24.93 -9.98 22.50
C SER A 134 -25.08 -11.48 22.73
N GLY A 135 -24.22 -12.07 23.55
CA GLY A 135 -24.13 -13.53 23.72
C GLY A 135 -23.46 -14.25 22.54
N ILE A 136 -22.94 -13.52 21.54
CA ILE A 136 -22.26 -14.10 20.38
C ILE A 136 -20.76 -14.15 20.67
N GLU A 137 -20.22 -15.35 20.82
CA GLU A 137 -18.81 -15.58 21.19
C GLU A 137 -18.04 -16.38 20.13
N SER A 138 -18.74 -16.96 19.15
CA SER A 138 -18.13 -17.84 18.14
C SER A 138 -18.83 -17.70 16.78
N LEU A 139 -18.23 -18.32 15.75
CA LEU A 139 -18.85 -18.38 14.41
C LEU A 139 -20.16 -19.17 14.39
N LYS A 140 -20.33 -20.14 15.30
CA LYS A 140 -21.56 -20.92 15.39
C LYS A 140 -22.75 -20.06 15.86
N ASP A 141 -22.49 -19.10 16.73
CA ASP A 141 -23.54 -18.22 17.25
C ASP A 141 -24.05 -17.23 16.20
N LEU A 142 -23.39 -17.17 15.04
CA LEU A 142 -23.82 -16.34 13.90
C LEU A 142 -24.96 -16.98 13.09
N GLU A 143 -25.29 -18.24 13.35
CA GLU A 143 -26.37 -18.93 12.62
C GLU A 143 -27.71 -18.22 12.82
N GLY A 144 -28.38 -17.89 11.71
CA GLY A 144 -29.62 -17.10 11.71
C GLY A 144 -29.44 -15.62 11.91
N GLN A 145 -28.23 -15.15 12.24
CA GLN A 145 -27.97 -13.74 12.56
C GLN A 145 -27.72 -12.88 11.32
N LYS A 146 -28.06 -11.59 11.41
CA LYS A 146 -27.70 -10.59 10.41
C LYS A 146 -26.29 -10.10 10.71
N VAL A 147 -25.36 -10.34 9.78
CA VAL A 147 -23.94 -10.02 9.95
C VAL A 147 -23.48 -9.08 8.83
N GLY A 148 -22.96 -7.93 9.21
CA GLY A 148 -22.36 -6.98 8.26
C GLY A 148 -21.08 -7.56 7.66
N VAL A 149 -20.90 -7.42 6.35
CA VAL A 149 -19.69 -7.89 5.65
C VAL A 149 -19.15 -6.75 4.80
N ALA A 150 -18.07 -6.14 5.25
CA ALA A 150 -17.39 -5.05 4.53
C ALA A 150 -16.65 -5.60 3.29
N GLY A 151 -16.68 -4.86 2.19
CA GLY A 151 -15.97 -5.21 0.96
C GLY A 151 -16.74 -6.09 -0.02
N GLY A 152 -17.91 -6.59 0.39
CA GLY A 152 -18.79 -7.35 -0.52
C GLY A 152 -18.54 -8.86 -0.52
N SER A 153 -19.27 -9.55 -1.40
CA SER A 153 -19.31 -11.04 -1.44
C SER A 153 -17.98 -11.69 -1.82
N VAL A 154 -17.05 -10.96 -2.41
CA VAL A 154 -15.71 -11.46 -2.77
C VAL A 154 -14.61 -10.83 -1.91
N ASP A 155 -14.95 -10.24 -0.76
CA ASP A 155 -13.95 -9.78 0.19
C ASP A 155 -13.11 -10.95 0.69
N LYS A 156 -11.79 -10.77 0.79
CA LYS A 156 -10.85 -11.85 1.12
C LYS A 156 -11.07 -12.40 2.52
N SER A 157 -11.30 -11.51 3.50
CA SER A 157 -11.57 -11.93 4.89
C SER A 157 -12.86 -12.73 4.97
N TRP A 158 -13.88 -12.32 4.24
CA TRP A 158 -15.17 -13.05 4.15
C TRP A 158 -14.98 -14.45 3.56
N LEU A 159 -14.25 -14.57 2.46
CA LEU A 159 -13.98 -15.86 1.81
C LEU A 159 -13.11 -16.77 2.70
N LEU A 160 -12.14 -16.18 3.41
CA LEU A 160 -11.29 -16.91 4.37
C LEU A 160 -12.12 -17.51 5.51
N ILE A 161 -13.03 -16.74 6.07
CA ILE A 161 -13.90 -17.22 7.16
C ILE A 161 -14.83 -18.34 6.65
N GLN A 162 -15.35 -18.19 5.42
CA GLN A 162 -16.15 -19.26 4.81
C GLN A 162 -15.33 -20.55 4.61
N ALA A 163 -14.07 -20.41 4.13
CA ALA A 163 -13.16 -21.56 3.97
C ALA A 163 -12.93 -22.27 5.31
N TYR A 164 -12.65 -21.50 6.35
CA TYR A 164 -12.46 -22.00 7.70
C TYR A 164 -13.71 -22.73 8.21
N TYR A 165 -14.88 -22.08 8.10
CA TYR A 165 -16.14 -22.63 8.58
C TYR A 165 -16.48 -23.97 7.90
N LYS A 166 -16.31 -24.01 6.58
CA LYS A 166 -16.53 -25.23 5.77
C LYS A 166 -15.56 -26.35 6.18
N LYS A 167 -14.27 -26.02 6.36
CA LYS A 167 -13.26 -27.00 6.80
C LYS A 167 -13.59 -27.57 8.18
N LYS A 168 -14.02 -26.71 9.11
CA LYS A 168 -14.24 -27.09 10.51
C LYS A 168 -15.59 -27.76 10.76
N TYR A 169 -16.65 -27.32 10.11
CA TYR A 169 -18.03 -27.75 10.38
C TYR A 169 -18.69 -28.50 9.23
N GLY A 170 -18.08 -28.55 8.05
CA GLY A 170 -18.64 -29.19 6.86
C GLY A 170 -19.73 -28.37 6.18
N GLU A 171 -20.05 -27.18 6.67
CA GLU A 171 -21.19 -26.35 6.28
C GLU A 171 -20.75 -25.04 5.64
N ASN A 172 -21.67 -24.38 4.93
CA ASN A 172 -21.42 -23.09 4.28
C ASN A 172 -21.95 -21.96 5.18
N LEU A 173 -21.06 -21.15 5.75
CA LEU A 173 -21.43 -20.04 6.64
C LEU A 173 -22.39 -19.06 5.97
N ALA A 174 -22.21 -18.77 4.67
CA ALA A 174 -23.07 -17.84 3.93
C ALA A 174 -24.54 -18.31 3.83
N GLU A 175 -24.78 -19.61 4.00
CA GLU A 175 -26.13 -20.19 4.03
C GLU A 175 -26.71 -20.27 5.45
N LYS A 176 -25.82 -20.21 6.45
CA LYS A 176 -26.22 -20.31 7.86
C LYS A 176 -26.57 -18.98 8.50
N MET A 177 -25.99 -17.87 8.01
CA MET A 177 -26.28 -16.53 8.50
C MET A 177 -26.87 -15.64 7.38
N ILE A 178 -27.25 -14.42 7.72
CA ILE A 178 -27.79 -13.45 6.76
C ILE A 178 -26.71 -12.37 6.51
N PRO A 179 -25.88 -12.48 5.43
CA PRO A 179 -24.84 -11.49 5.18
C PRO A 179 -25.42 -10.19 4.63
N VAL A 180 -25.04 -9.06 5.23
CA VAL A 180 -25.43 -7.71 4.80
C VAL A 180 -24.18 -7.01 4.28
N PHE A 181 -24.07 -6.88 2.97
CA PHE A 181 -22.89 -6.28 2.32
C PHE A 181 -22.99 -4.75 2.29
N GLY A 182 -21.87 -4.07 2.62
CA GLY A 182 -21.86 -2.62 2.61
C GLY A 182 -20.47 -2.00 2.82
N ALA A 183 -20.43 -0.69 2.77
CA ALA A 183 -19.21 0.06 3.06
C ALA A 183 -18.92 0.02 4.57
N PRO A 184 -17.64 -0.09 4.99
CA PRO A 184 -17.29 -0.22 6.41
C PRO A 184 -17.89 0.87 7.33
N PRO A 185 -17.85 2.19 6.98
CA PRO A 185 -18.42 3.18 7.88
C PRO A 185 -19.94 3.03 8.08
N LEU A 186 -20.66 2.63 7.04
CA LEU A 186 -22.10 2.36 7.14
C LEU A 186 -22.37 1.15 8.02
N LEU A 187 -21.64 0.05 7.75
CA LEU A 187 -21.80 -1.20 8.53
C LEU A 187 -21.50 -0.98 10.01
N ASN A 188 -20.39 -0.27 10.33
CA ASN A 188 -20.07 0.06 11.72
C ASN A 188 -21.25 0.80 12.38
N LYS A 189 -21.76 1.81 11.70
CA LYS A 189 -22.85 2.65 12.27
C LYS A 189 -24.14 1.89 12.51
N ILE A 190 -24.52 0.97 11.62
CA ILE A 190 -25.73 0.16 11.81
C ILE A 190 -25.52 -0.96 12.83
N THR A 191 -24.26 -1.43 12.99
CA THR A 191 -23.88 -2.39 14.06
C THR A 191 -23.94 -1.71 15.43
N GLU A 192 -23.39 -0.49 15.55
CA GLU A 192 -23.46 0.31 16.78
C GLU A 192 -24.89 0.52 17.25
N LYS A 193 -25.82 0.63 16.31
CA LYS A 193 -27.28 0.81 16.59
C LYS A 193 -28.01 -0.51 16.85
N GLY A 194 -27.32 -1.64 16.86
CA GLY A 194 -27.93 -2.97 17.05
C GLY A 194 -28.72 -3.54 15.86
N UNK A 195 -28.43 -3.11 14.72
CA UNK A 195 -29.00 -3.45 13.63
C UNK A 195 -28.51 -4.56 13.01
N LEU A 196 -27.29 -4.83 13.29
CA LEU A 196 -26.57 -6.04 12.94
C LEU A 196 -26.04 -6.69 14.22
N SER A 197 -26.14 -8.00 14.29
CA SER A 197 -25.70 -8.79 15.45
C SER A 197 -24.17 -8.85 15.55
N ALA A 198 -23.49 -8.79 14.40
CA ALA A 198 -22.03 -8.81 14.30
C ALA A 198 -21.58 -8.10 13.01
N VAL A 199 -20.29 -7.79 12.91
CA VAL A 199 -19.73 -7.19 11.71
C VAL A 199 -18.32 -7.71 11.41
N LEU A 200 -18.10 -8.13 10.17
CA LEU A 200 -16.79 -8.35 9.59
C LEU A 200 -16.37 -7.03 8.92
N THR A 201 -15.37 -6.37 9.48
CA THR A 201 -14.93 -5.08 8.96
C THR A 201 -13.40 -4.96 8.97
N TYR A 202 -12.87 -3.91 8.34
CA TYR A 202 -11.43 -3.71 8.23
C TYR A 202 -10.84 -3.28 9.57
N TRP A 203 -9.59 -3.64 9.83
CA TRP A 203 -8.91 -3.47 11.12
C TRP A 203 -9.08 -2.07 11.74
N HIS A 204 -8.96 -1.01 10.92
CA HIS A 204 -9.07 0.38 11.41
C HIS A 204 -10.52 0.83 11.68
N TYR A 205 -11.49 0.09 11.16
CA TYR A 205 -12.90 0.24 11.54
C TYR A 205 -13.22 -0.58 12.79
N GLN A 206 -12.57 -1.74 12.97
CA GLN A 206 -12.66 -2.53 14.21
C GLN A 206 -12.13 -1.74 15.40
N ALA A 207 -10.96 -1.09 15.23
CA ALA A 207 -10.35 -0.28 16.28
C ALA A 207 -11.29 0.80 16.82
N ARG A 208 -12.28 1.22 16.03
CA ARG A 208 -13.28 2.21 16.46
C ARG A 208 -14.49 1.60 17.18
N LEU A 209 -14.70 0.30 17.04
CA LEU A 209 -15.78 -0.42 17.73
C LEU A 209 -15.34 -0.97 19.10
N LEU A 210 -14.07 -1.30 19.26
CA LEU A 210 -13.56 -1.90 20.49
C LEU A 210 -13.89 -1.06 21.75
N PRO A 211 -13.65 0.28 21.77
CA PRO A 211 -13.99 1.09 22.93
C PRO A 211 -15.50 1.25 23.18
N LEU A 212 -16.33 0.81 22.22
CA LEU A 212 -17.78 0.89 22.33
C LEU A 212 -18.39 -0.44 22.86
N GLY A 213 -17.58 -1.29 23.46
CA GLY A 213 -18.03 -2.55 24.05
C GLY A 213 -18.11 -3.72 23.08
N PHE A 214 -17.50 -3.59 21.90
CA PHE A 214 -17.44 -4.71 20.94
C PHE A 214 -16.19 -5.56 21.18
N ASN A 215 -16.34 -6.84 21.06
CA ASN A 215 -15.25 -7.83 21.18
C ASN A 215 -14.99 -8.49 19.84
N LYS A 216 -13.73 -8.78 19.54
CA LYS A 216 -13.34 -9.55 18.36
C LYS A 216 -13.59 -11.03 18.65
N ILE A 217 -14.69 -11.55 18.16
CA ILE A 217 -15.09 -12.96 18.36
C ILE A 217 -14.32 -13.91 17.43
N PHE A 218 -13.83 -13.40 16.28
CA PHE A 218 -13.07 -14.24 15.35
C PHE A 218 -12.08 -13.39 14.54
N PRO A 219 -10.78 -13.45 14.88
CA PRO A 219 -9.73 -12.76 14.11
C PRO A 219 -9.31 -13.57 12.88
N ILE A 220 -8.95 -12.91 11.80
CA ILE A 220 -8.44 -13.56 10.59
C ILE A 220 -7.13 -14.34 10.84
N UNK A 221 -6.50 -13.97 11.60
CA UNK A 221 -5.42 -14.61 11.98
C UNK A 221 -5.57 -15.96 12.30
N LYS A 222 -6.64 -16.29 12.97
CA LYS A 222 -6.98 -17.67 13.33
C LYS A 222 -7.17 -18.57 12.10
N VAL A 223 -7.72 -18.05 11.03
CA VAL A 223 -7.87 -18.79 9.77
C VAL A 223 -6.51 -19.24 9.22
N PHE A 224 -5.51 -18.36 9.23
CA PHE A 224 -4.17 -18.68 8.74
C PHE A 224 -3.54 -19.83 9.55
N GLN A 225 -3.67 -19.79 10.86
CA GLN A 225 -3.20 -20.85 11.77
C GLN A 225 -3.83 -22.20 11.42
N GLU A 226 -5.15 -22.22 11.27
CA GLU A 226 -5.91 -23.46 10.98
C GLU A 226 -5.66 -24.00 9.55
N LEU A 227 -5.28 -23.13 8.63
CA LEU A 227 -4.91 -23.51 7.26
C LEU A 227 -3.42 -23.84 7.12
N ASN A 228 -2.65 -23.71 8.20
CA ASN A 228 -1.19 -23.92 8.20
C ASN A 228 -0.48 -22.97 7.22
N ILE A 229 -0.87 -21.71 7.27
CA ILE A 229 -0.39 -20.63 6.38
C ILE A 229 0.24 -19.53 7.25
N SER A 230 1.31 -18.93 6.78
CA SER A 230 1.99 -17.83 7.46
C SER A 230 1.05 -16.65 7.71
N ASP A 231 1.05 -16.11 8.92
CA ASP A 231 0.34 -14.87 9.28
C ASP A 231 1.07 -13.63 8.74
N GLN A 232 2.27 -13.82 8.18
CA GLN A 232 3.06 -12.73 7.58
C GLN A 232 2.70 -12.47 6.10
N ILE A 233 1.72 -13.18 5.54
CA ILE A 233 1.24 -12.91 4.18
C ILE A 233 0.61 -11.50 4.16
N PRO A 234 1.15 -10.56 3.35
CA PRO A 234 0.61 -9.21 3.32
C PRO A 234 -0.82 -9.18 2.73
N ILE A 235 -1.69 -8.43 3.36
CA ILE A 235 -3.08 -8.27 2.89
C ILE A 235 -3.12 -7.23 1.76
N VAL A 236 -2.34 -6.16 1.90
CA VAL A 236 -2.20 -5.12 0.87
C VAL A 236 -0.72 -4.77 0.68
N GLY A 237 -0.39 -4.31 -0.51
CA GLY A 237 0.98 -3.93 -0.86
C GLY A 237 1.03 -2.77 -1.85
N TRP A 238 2.23 -2.25 -2.04
CA TRP A 238 2.56 -1.31 -3.08
C TRP A 238 2.49 -2.03 -4.42
N VAL A 239 1.69 -1.51 -5.33
CA VAL A 239 1.49 -2.11 -6.65
C VAL A 239 1.88 -1.10 -7.72
N PHE A 240 2.70 -1.54 -8.65
CA PHE A 240 3.26 -0.75 -9.74
C PHE A 240 3.47 -1.63 -10.97
N ASP A 241 3.70 -1.02 -12.12
CA ASP A 241 4.00 -1.75 -13.36
C ASP A 241 5.45 -2.25 -13.31
N GLU A 242 5.68 -3.52 -13.63
CA GLU A 242 7.00 -4.16 -13.62
C GLU A 242 7.95 -3.51 -14.64
N SER A 243 7.42 -3.10 -15.80
CA SER A 243 8.22 -2.43 -16.84
C SER A 243 8.66 -1.05 -16.37
N TRP A 244 7.71 -0.27 -15.78
CA TRP A 244 8.04 1.02 -15.17
C TRP A 244 9.14 0.88 -14.10
N ALA A 245 9.03 -0.13 -13.23
CA ALA A 245 10.02 -0.37 -12.18
C ALA A 245 11.41 -0.72 -12.76
N LYS A 246 11.46 -1.48 -13.86
CA LYS A 246 12.70 -1.82 -14.56
C LYS A 246 13.33 -0.63 -15.26
N GLU A 247 12.51 0.29 -15.77
CA GLU A 247 12.96 1.55 -16.39
C GLU A 247 13.35 2.60 -15.35
N ASN A 248 12.83 2.49 -14.11
CA ASN A 248 13.07 3.44 -13.01
C ASN A 248 13.56 2.71 -11.75
N PRO A 249 14.65 1.91 -11.83
CA PRO A 249 15.09 1.04 -10.73
C PRO A 249 15.47 1.83 -9.48
N GLU A 250 16.10 2.98 -9.65
CA GLU A 250 16.49 3.85 -8.55
C GLU A 250 15.25 4.44 -7.84
N SER A 251 14.25 4.87 -8.61
CA SER A 251 13.02 5.46 -8.06
C SER A 251 12.24 4.45 -7.22
N ILE A 252 12.05 3.21 -7.72
CA ILE A 252 11.32 2.19 -6.96
C ILE A 252 12.11 1.75 -5.73
N SER A 253 13.43 1.58 -5.84
CA SER A 253 14.30 1.20 -4.72
C SER A 253 14.23 2.27 -3.61
N LYS A 254 14.38 3.54 -3.97
CA LYS A 254 14.26 4.68 -3.04
C LYS A 254 12.89 4.73 -2.40
N PHE A 255 11.82 4.55 -3.18
CA PHE A 255 10.45 4.59 -2.66
C PHE A 255 10.23 3.49 -1.59
N LEU A 256 10.63 2.27 -1.88
CA LEU A 256 10.48 1.16 -0.93
C LEU A 256 11.31 1.40 0.35
N LYS A 257 12.51 1.99 0.20
CA LYS A 257 13.36 2.37 1.34
C LYS A 257 12.71 3.49 2.18
N VAL A 258 12.14 4.49 1.53
CA VAL A 258 11.42 5.61 2.18
C VAL A 258 10.23 5.07 3.00
N SER A 259 9.43 4.19 2.40
CA SER A 259 8.31 3.50 3.07
C SER A 259 8.80 2.71 4.29
N ALA A 260 9.89 1.94 4.14
CA ALA A 260 10.46 1.14 5.24
C ALA A 260 10.94 2.04 6.39
N LYS A 261 11.61 3.15 6.10
CA LYS A 261 12.06 4.13 7.12
C LYS A 261 10.87 4.74 7.87
N ALA A 262 9.82 5.13 7.15
CA ALA A 262 8.61 5.67 7.78
C ALA A 262 7.98 4.64 8.73
N LYS A 263 7.88 3.38 8.30
CA LYS A 263 7.36 2.30 9.14
C LYS A 263 8.23 2.07 10.37
N GLU A 264 9.55 2.17 10.22
CA GLU A 264 10.48 2.05 11.36
C GLU A 264 10.22 3.15 12.40
N ILE A 265 10.07 4.40 11.96
CA ILE A 265 9.71 5.54 12.84
C ILE A 265 8.35 5.26 13.51
N MET A 266 7.35 4.88 12.74
CA MET A 266 5.99 4.62 13.25
C MET A 266 5.95 3.43 14.22
N SER A 267 6.84 2.46 14.05
CA SER A 267 6.93 1.30 14.95
C SER A 267 7.47 1.67 16.33
N LYS A 268 8.35 2.70 16.41
CA LYS A 268 9.13 3.02 17.60
C LYS A 268 8.67 4.31 18.33
N SER A 269 8.12 5.29 17.59
CA SER A 269 7.88 6.63 18.14
C SER A 269 6.40 6.88 18.44
N ASP A 270 6.03 6.97 19.71
CA ASP A 270 4.69 7.39 20.14
C ASP A 270 4.47 8.88 19.83
N GLU A 271 5.52 9.69 19.90
CA GLU A 271 5.47 11.12 19.57
C GLU A 271 4.97 11.34 18.12
N GLU A 272 5.44 10.54 17.18
CA GLU A 272 4.98 10.64 15.79
C GLU A 272 3.48 10.31 15.66
N TRP A 273 2.99 9.35 16.44
CA TRP A 273 1.56 9.01 16.47
C TRP A 273 0.71 10.15 17.03
N ILE A 274 1.19 10.87 18.06
CA ILE A 274 0.48 12.03 18.60
C ILE A 274 0.26 13.09 17.50
N LYS A 275 1.26 13.32 16.66
CA LYS A 275 1.18 14.26 15.53
C LYS A 275 0.15 13.81 14.47
N LEU A 276 -0.03 12.50 14.31
CA LEU A 276 -0.99 11.91 13.36
C LEU A 276 -2.45 11.96 13.86
N ARG A 277 -2.68 12.19 15.14
CA ARG A 277 -3.99 12.04 15.78
C ARG A 277 -5.14 12.75 15.04
N LYS A 278 -4.86 13.95 14.51
CA LYS A 278 -5.85 14.76 13.76
C LYS A 278 -6.28 14.06 12.47
N ILE A 279 -5.33 13.59 11.66
CA ILE A 279 -5.65 12.92 10.38
C ILE A 279 -6.20 11.51 10.60
N MET A 280 -5.87 10.87 11.72
CA MET A 280 -6.48 9.61 12.16
C MET A 280 -7.94 9.79 12.54
N LYS A 281 -8.38 11.03 12.85
CA LYS A 281 -9.72 11.34 13.40
C LYS A 281 -9.98 10.57 14.68
N ALA A 282 -8.96 10.44 15.52
CA ALA A 282 -8.98 9.70 16.78
C ALA A 282 -9.11 10.66 17.96
N LYS A 283 -10.34 11.12 18.22
CA LYS A 283 -10.62 12.06 19.32
C LYS A 283 -10.41 11.40 20.68
N ASP A 284 -10.88 10.16 20.80
CA ASP A 284 -10.81 9.39 22.05
C ASP A 284 -9.46 8.68 22.16
N GLU A 285 -8.95 8.60 23.39
CA GLU A 285 -7.64 7.99 23.67
C GLU A 285 -7.63 6.48 23.32
N GLU A 286 -8.70 5.78 23.67
CA GLU A 286 -8.82 4.34 23.40
C GLU A 286 -8.81 4.05 21.88
N ILE A 287 -9.54 4.86 21.10
CA ILE A 287 -9.53 4.74 19.62
C ILE A 287 -8.12 5.03 19.08
N PHE A 288 -7.47 6.07 19.61
CA PHE A 288 -6.11 6.43 19.19
C PHE A 288 -5.13 5.28 19.43
N ILE A 289 -5.14 4.70 20.63
CA ILE A 289 -4.28 3.57 21.01
C ILE A 289 -4.57 2.37 20.11
N ALA A 290 -5.84 2.01 19.93
CA ALA A 290 -6.24 0.87 19.10
C ALA A 290 -5.81 1.01 17.63
N LEU A 291 -5.89 2.24 17.09
CA LEU A 291 -5.44 2.52 15.72
C LEU A 291 -3.92 2.47 15.59
N ARG A 292 -3.20 3.05 16.54
CA ARG A 292 -1.73 3.02 16.59
C ARG A 292 -1.22 1.57 16.65
N ASP A 293 -1.73 0.82 17.61
CA ASP A 293 -1.25 -0.54 17.89
C ASP A 293 -1.64 -1.48 16.73
N GLY A 294 -2.84 -1.34 16.20
CA GLY A 294 -3.28 -2.11 15.03
C GLY A 294 -2.45 -1.81 13.77
N TYR A 295 -1.99 -0.58 13.59
CA TYR A 295 -1.05 -0.25 12.50
C TYR A 295 0.29 -0.94 12.73
N ARG A 296 0.83 -0.83 13.95
CA ARG A 296 2.13 -1.42 14.34
C ARG A 296 2.12 -2.94 14.15
N GLU A 297 1.07 -3.60 14.61
CA GLU A 297 0.86 -5.05 14.42
C GLU A 297 0.78 -5.41 12.93
N GLY A 298 0.31 -4.49 12.11
CA GLY A 298 0.16 -4.67 10.68
C GLY A 298 1.45 -4.50 9.87
N ILE A 299 2.56 -4.09 10.47
CA ILE A 299 3.83 -3.94 9.76
C ILE A 299 4.42 -5.33 9.50
N PRO A 300 4.65 -5.71 8.22
CA PRO A 300 5.24 -7.03 7.92
C PRO A 300 6.64 -7.17 8.50
N LYS A 301 6.92 -8.30 9.13
CA LYS A 301 8.24 -8.61 9.72
C LYS A 301 9.13 -9.40 8.75
N SER A 302 8.51 -10.12 7.84
CA SER A 302 9.21 -10.93 6.83
C SER A 302 8.37 -11.04 5.56
N PHE A 303 9.04 -11.23 4.45
CA PHE A 303 8.40 -11.67 3.20
C PHE A 303 9.46 -12.41 2.38
N THR A 304 9.36 -13.72 2.42
CA THR A 304 10.33 -14.65 1.85
C THR A 304 9.62 -15.64 0.91
N GLU A 305 10.34 -16.57 0.35
CA GLU A 305 9.76 -17.66 -0.46
C GLU A 305 8.72 -18.47 0.33
N LYS A 306 8.83 -18.52 1.65
CA LYS A 306 7.82 -19.19 2.50
C LYS A 306 6.46 -18.46 2.37
N GLU A 307 6.43 -17.14 2.54
CA GLU A 307 5.20 -16.36 2.42
C GLU A 307 4.63 -16.41 1.00
N ILE A 308 5.50 -16.44 -0.02
CA ILE A 308 5.08 -16.57 -1.44
C ILE A 308 4.44 -17.95 -1.66
N SER A 309 5.06 -19.02 -1.15
CA SER A 309 4.53 -20.38 -1.23
C SER A 309 3.15 -20.49 -0.54
N ASP A 310 3.05 -19.91 0.65
CA ASP A 310 1.80 -19.90 1.41
C ASP A 310 0.73 -19.04 0.72
N ALA A 311 1.13 -17.93 0.06
CA ALA A 311 0.20 -17.12 -0.74
C ALA A 311 -0.35 -17.91 -1.94
N ARG A 312 0.44 -18.81 -2.56
CA ARG A 312 -0.04 -19.71 -3.62
C ARG A 312 -1.13 -20.66 -3.08
N LYS A 313 -0.89 -21.26 -1.91
CA LYS A 313 -1.89 -22.13 -1.24
C LYS A 313 -3.17 -21.34 -0.95
N LEU A 314 -3.02 -20.15 -0.37
CA LEU A 314 -4.14 -19.27 -0.04
C LEU A 314 -4.94 -18.89 -1.29
N PHE A 315 -4.23 -18.53 -2.39
CA PHE A 315 -4.85 -18.19 -3.66
C PHE A 315 -5.75 -19.33 -4.16
N SER A 316 -5.22 -20.58 -4.15
CA SER A 316 -5.97 -21.76 -4.60
C SER A 316 -7.23 -22.00 -3.76
N ILE A 317 -7.12 -21.87 -2.44
CA ILE A 317 -8.25 -22.00 -1.51
C ILE A 317 -9.34 -20.97 -1.85
N LEU A 318 -8.93 -19.70 -1.97
CA LEU A 318 -9.87 -18.60 -2.22
C LEU A 318 -10.42 -18.62 -3.65
N ALA A 319 -9.66 -19.11 -4.64
CA ALA A 319 -10.11 -19.30 -6.02
C ALA A 319 -11.28 -20.31 -6.09
N ASN A 320 -11.22 -21.35 -5.29
CA ASN A 320 -12.27 -22.38 -5.24
C ASN A 320 -13.59 -21.85 -4.64
N ILE A 321 -13.51 -20.86 -3.76
CA ILE A 321 -14.69 -20.28 -3.09
C ILE A 321 -15.21 -19.05 -3.82
N GLY A 322 -14.31 -18.11 -4.12
CA GLY A 322 -14.63 -16.82 -4.76
C GLY A 322 -14.79 -16.88 -6.29
N GLY A 323 -14.28 -17.95 -6.89
CA GLY A 323 -14.41 -18.19 -8.32
C GLY A 323 -13.85 -17.06 -9.20
N LYS A 324 -14.32 -16.99 -10.43
CA LYS A 324 -13.84 -16.01 -11.44
C LYS A 324 -14.01 -14.54 -11.02
N LYS A 325 -14.95 -14.23 -10.15
CA LYS A 325 -15.13 -12.85 -9.64
C LYS A 325 -13.91 -12.38 -8.84
N LEU A 326 -13.27 -13.30 -8.11
CA LEU A 326 -12.08 -13.00 -7.31
C LEU A 326 -10.78 -13.08 -8.14
N VAL A 327 -10.57 -14.22 -8.79
CA VAL A 327 -9.26 -14.56 -9.36
C VAL A 327 -9.15 -14.33 -10.88
N GLY A 328 -10.25 -14.09 -11.58
CA GLY A 328 -10.24 -13.94 -13.04
C GLY A 328 -10.17 -15.28 -13.76
N LYS A 329 -9.32 -15.36 -14.78
CA LYS A 329 -9.19 -16.54 -15.66
C LYS A 329 -8.37 -17.67 -15.03
N SER A 330 -7.32 -17.35 -14.28
CA SER A 330 -6.42 -18.34 -13.67
C SER A 330 -6.90 -18.74 -12.29
N ARG A 331 -6.77 -20.02 -11.97
CA ARG A 331 -6.97 -20.54 -10.60
C ARG A 331 -5.68 -20.65 -9.81
N GLU A 332 -4.57 -20.34 -10.47
CA GLU A 332 -3.24 -20.34 -9.86
C GLU A 332 -2.71 -18.91 -9.79
N LEU A 333 -1.89 -18.64 -8.79
CA LEU A 333 -1.24 -17.34 -8.60
C LEU A 333 -0.24 -17.12 -9.75
N GLU A 334 -0.46 -16.05 -10.51
CA GLU A 334 0.37 -15.73 -11.67
C GLU A 334 1.81 -15.41 -11.27
N TYR A 335 2.76 -15.91 -12.06
CA TYR A 335 4.18 -15.61 -11.91
C TYR A 335 4.40 -14.09 -12.00
N GLY A 336 5.33 -13.57 -11.18
CA GLY A 336 5.61 -12.12 -11.15
C GLY A 336 4.62 -11.29 -10.32
N THR A 337 3.61 -11.93 -9.72
CA THR A 337 2.67 -11.23 -8.83
C THR A 337 3.39 -10.50 -7.72
N PHE A 338 4.45 -11.08 -7.17
CA PHE A 338 5.25 -10.47 -6.10
C PHE A 338 6.56 -9.92 -6.64
N TRP A 339 6.89 -8.70 -6.22
CA TRP A 339 8.17 -8.05 -6.49
C TRP A 339 9.22 -8.64 -5.55
N VAL A 340 10.08 -9.45 -6.08
CA VAL A 340 11.23 -10.02 -5.37
C VAL A 340 12.47 -9.23 -5.82
N ASN A 341 13.18 -8.69 -4.87
CA ASN A 341 14.40 -7.94 -5.19
C ASN A 341 15.48 -8.94 -5.63
N ARG A 342 15.67 -9.07 -6.94
CA ARG A 342 16.63 -10.04 -7.54
C ARG A 342 18.07 -9.53 -7.52
N GLU A 343 18.36 -8.44 -6.80
CA GLU A 343 19.73 -7.90 -6.70
C GLU A 343 20.67 -8.78 -5.85
N LYS A 344 20.22 -9.94 -5.42
CA LYS A 344 21.00 -10.87 -4.57
C LYS A 344 21.26 -12.25 -5.21
N GLU A 345 21.09 -12.38 -6.55
CA GLU A 345 21.49 -13.59 -7.26
C GLU A 345 22.74 -13.37 -8.10
#